data_7c31bdc48f17a910011c4b6e37e19fac
#
_entry.id   7c31bdc48f17a910011c4b6e37e19fac
#
_cell.length_a   1.000
_cell.length_b   1.000
_cell.length_c   1.000
_cell.angle_alpha   90.00
_cell.angle_beta   90.00
_cell.angle_gamma   90.00
#
_symmetry.space_group_name_H-M   'P 1'
#
loop_
_entity.id
_entity.type
_entity.pdbx_description
1 polymer ?
#
loop_
_entity_poly.entity_id
_entity_poly.type
_entity_poly.pdbx_seq_one_letter_code
_entity_poly.pdbx_strand_id
1 'polypeptide(L)'
;MIFGTAFILALVLSLLLIPVAKRVALKLQIVDKPDFVRKIHTKPIPLSGGVVIFAVFFAVIFLFHDQLLVGNLDWHHWLGFFAGSLILIIGGVLDDKYNLKPKYQIIFPLLAIVAVLLGGVEIAKLSNPFGGYFSLSTIAWLSPVFISVWLLGMMYTTKLLDGVDGLVGGVSTIGALVIFLFTITTKYYQPDIAFAALVLAGAILGFLFYNFNPASIFLGEGGSLFLGFALGVLAIISGGKIAIALLVMGIPIFDVAWTILRRVISGKNPFKTADKKHLHHRLLALGLSQRQTVYVFYSLSALFGLSGLFLQSQGKFFALGLIIVLMMILVISFSFISKAETKPKLLLHVCCAPCCAYIVKEILIKEFRVTLYFYNSNLCSPEEYEARLKWVHFVAKSNKLPLIVEPYDHQTWLKQVAGREGDLERGARCLICYRDRLDKTAQLAKVEDFNYFTTSLLVSPYKDTAAIRKISKELAAKYQIAFLDRDFQADNGYQKSQSLAKELGFYRQKFCGCEFTKK
;
A
#
# COMPACT_ATOMS: atom_id res chain seq x y z
N MET A 1 38.15 -1.14 14.85
CA MET A 1 37.61 -0.04 15.68
C MET A 1 36.81 0.97 14.84
N ILE A 2 37.36 1.60 13.81
CA ILE A 2 36.73 2.67 13.00
C ILE A 2 35.36 2.26 12.42
N PHE A 3 35.22 1.06 11.89
CA PHE A 3 33.94 0.55 11.37
C PHE A 3 32.82 0.54 12.42
N GLY A 4 33.15 0.03 13.63
CA GLY A 4 32.18 -0.02 14.72
C GLY A 4 31.82 1.38 15.25
N THR A 5 32.80 2.29 15.35
CA THR A 5 32.54 3.68 15.78
C THR A 5 31.67 4.43 14.78
N ALA A 6 31.92 4.30 13.46
CA ALA A 6 31.12 4.93 12.42
C ALA A 6 29.70 4.38 12.37
N PHE A 7 29.51 3.05 12.54
CA PHE A 7 28.20 2.43 12.63
C PHE A 7 27.39 2.95 13.82
N ILE A 8 28.01 2.95 15.01
CA ILE A 8 27.35 3.43 16.23
C ILE A 8 27.03 4.93 16.10
N LEU A 9 27.95 5.72 15.56
CA LEU A 9 27.73 7.15 15.32
C LEU A 9 26.53 7.37 14.37
N ALA A 10 26.47 6.66 13.23
CA ALA A 10 25.37 6.76 12.30
C ALA A 10 24.02 6.37 12.94
N LEU A 11 24.00 5.29 13.71
CA LEU A 11 22.83 4.83 14.44
C LEU A 11 22.35 5.88 15.46
N VAL A 12 23.26 6.37 16.30
CA VAL A 12 22.93 7.35 17.35
C VAL A 12 22.49 8.69 16.73
N LEU A 13 23.19 9.19 15.72
CA LEU A 13 22.78 10.42 15.02
C LEU A 13 21.39 10.27 14.40
N SER A 14 21.09 9.14 13.78
CA SER A 14 19.77 8.88 13.23
C SER A 14 18.69 8.88 14.33
N LEU A 15 18.93 8.20 15.45
CA LEU A 15 18.01 8.19 16.60
C LEU A 15 17.75 9.59 17.16
N LEU A 16 18.77 10.45 17.22
CA LEU A 16 18.66 11.81 17.74
C LEU A 16 18.01 12.79 16.76
N LEU A 17 18.29 12.66 15.46
CA LEU A 17 17.79 13.60 14.46
C LEU A 17 16.35 13.32 14.03
N ILE A 18 15.86 12.09 14.10
CA ILE A 18 14.49 11.76 13.72
C ILE A 18 13.43 12.51 14.52
N PRO A 19 13.48 12.64 15.85
CA PRO A 19 12.51 13.45 16.59
C PRO A 19 12.50 14.92 16.16
N VAL A 20 13.66 15.47 15.77
CA VAL A 20 13.77 16.85 15.25
C VAL A 20 13.13 16.93 13.87
N ALA A 21 13.48 16.03 12.96
CA ALA A 21 12.92 15.97 11.61
C ALA A 21 11.39 15.79 11.62
N LYS A 22 10.84 14.99 12.53
CA LYS A 22 9.39 14.86 12.75
C LYS A 22 8.74 16.21 13.06
N ARG A 23 9.32 16.98 13.99
CA ARG A 23 8.78 18.31 14.36
C ARG A 23 8.84 19.27 13.19
N VAL A 24 9.94 19.27 12.42
CA VAL A 24 10.11 20.13 11.24
C VAL A 24 9.12 19.74 10.15
N ALA A 25 8.97 18.46 9.84
CA ALA A 25 8.04 17.98 8.82
C ALA A 25 6.58 18.32 9.16
N LEU A 26 6.19 18.20 10.44
CA LEU A 26 4.85 18.62 10.90
C LEU A 26 4.63 20.14 10.72
N LYS A 27 5.63 20.98 11.04
CA LYS A 27 5.55 22.45 10.83
C LYS A 27 5.46 22.79 9.34
N LEU A 28 6.20 22.09 8.48
CA LEU A 28 6.22 22.33 7.03
C LEU A 28 5.07 21.65 6.29
N GLN A 29 4.18 20.92 7.01
CA GLN A 29 3.06 20.18 6.43
C GLN A 29 3.50 19.07 5.43
N ILE A 30 4.72 18.52 5.60
CA ILE A 30 5.24 17.39 4.82
C ILE A 30 4.84 16.11 5.54
N VAL A 31 3.56 15.75 5.40
CA VAL A 31 2.93 14.66 6.15
C VAL A 31 2.02 13.84 5.27
N ASP A 32 1.98 12.55 5.53
CA ASP A 32 0.98 11.67 4.98
C ASP A 32 -0.32 11.82 5.77
N LYS A 33 -1.33 12.45 5.14
CA LYS A 33 -2.65 12.67 5.76
C LYS A 33 -3.48 11.40 5.65
N PRO A 34 -4.19 10.99 6.72
CA PRO A 34 -5.12 9.86 6.62
C PRO A 34 -6.19 10.15 5.56
N ASP A 35 -6.32 9.25 4.62
CA ASP A 35 -7.51 9.16 3.79
C ASP A 35 -8.28 7.93 4.31
N PHE A 36 -9.44 8.10 4.89
CA PHE A 36 -10.23 7.02 5.50
C PHE A 36 -10.60 5.88 4.54
N VAL A 37 -10.13 5.94 3.29
CA VAL A 37 -10.41 5.01 2.19
C VAL A 37 -9.30 3.97 1.99
N ARG A 38 -8.02 4.35 2.11
CA ARG A 38 -6.88 3.47 1.78
C ARG A 38 -5.84 3.32 2.86
N LYS A 39 -5.70 4.33 3.75
CA LYS A 39 -4.63 4.42 4.74
C LYS A 39 -5.08 3.89 6.09
N ILE A 40 -4.22 3.09 6.71
CA ILE A 40 -4.51 2.38 7.96
C ILE A 40 -4.31 3.30 9.18
N HIS A 41 -3.51 4.37 9.03
CA HIS A 41 -3.22 5.30 10.12
C HIS A 41 -4.31 6.36 10.31
N THR A 42 -4.56 6.72 11.56
CA THR A 42 -5.60 7.68 11.97
C THR A 42 -5.07 9.10 12.23
N LYS A 43 -3.74 9.28 12.28
CA LYS A 43 -3.07 10.57 12.52
C LYS A 43 -2.11 10.88 11.37
N PRO A 44 -1.87 12.17 11.05
CA PRO A 44 -0.85 12.56 10.07
C PRO A 44 0.53 12.04 10.49
N ILE A 45 1.23 11.34 9.57
CA ILE A 45 2.56 10.79 9.81
C ILE A 45 3.59 11.56 8.98
N PRO A 46 4.69 12.07 9.59
CA PRO A 46 5.74 12.82 8.89
C PRO A 46 6.46 11.98 7.81
N LEU A 47 6.75 12.61 6.67
CA LEU A 47 7.43 12.04 5.50
C LEU A 47 8.87 12.57 5.42
N SER A 48 9.71 12.32 6.43
CA SER A 48 11.06 12.90 6.50
C SER A 48 12.16 11.92 6.92
N GLY A 49 11.84 10.62 7.02
CA GLY A 49 12.80 9.60 7.42
C GLY A 49 13.98 9.50 6.44
N GLY A 50 13.72 9.53 5.14
CA GLY A 50 14.74 9.47 4.11
C GLY A 50 15.73 10.64 4.14
N VAL A 51 15.24 11.85 4.48
CA VAL A 51 16.10 13.04 4.65
C VAL A 51 17.11 12.82 5.76
N VAL A 52 16.69 12.24 6.89
CA VAL A 52 17.59 11.95 8.02
C VAL A 52 18.61 10.88 7.65
N ILE A 53 18.17 9.78 7.01
CA ILE A 53 19.08 8.70 6.61
C ILE A 53 20.16 9.26 5.64
N PHE A 54 19.76 10.04 4.65
CA PHE A 54 20.67 10.70 3.71
C PHE A 54 21.66 11.61 4.45
N ALA A 55 21.17 12.51 5.29
CA ALA A 55 22.00 13.48 6.00
C ALA A 55 23.01 12.79 6.91
N VAL A 56 22.57 11.79 7.71
CA VAL A 56 23.43 11.03 8.60
C VAL A 56 24.47 10.22 7.82
N PHE A 57 24.04 9.54 6.76
CA PHE A 57 24.91 8.72 5.94
C PHE A 57 26.07 9.54 5.37
N PHE A 58 25.79 10.64 4.68
CA PHE A 58 26.82 11.46 4.09
C PHE A 58 27.62 12.28 5.13
N ALA A 59 27.02 12.71 6.21
CA ALA A 59 27.75 13.38 7.28
C ALA A 59 28.84 12.47 7.90
N VAL A 60 28.49 11.21 8.20
CA VAL A 60 29.45 10.24 8.74
C VAL A 60 30.49 9.86 7.68
N ILE A 61 30.09 9.68 6.42
CA ILE A 61 31.02 9.41 5.31
C ILE A 61 32.04 10.53 5.17
N PHE A 62 31.62 11.79 5.15
CA PHE A 62 32.53 12.93 5.03
C PHE A 62 33.40 13.14 6.28
N LEU A 63 32.88 12.82 7.46
CA LEU A 63 33.68 12.87 8.70
C LEU A 63 34.84 11.86 8.68
N PHE A 64 34.66 10.72 8.05
CA PHE A 64 35.66 9.65 7.93
C PHE A 64 36.16 9.49 6.48
N HIS A 65 36.26 10.61 5.74
CA HIS A 65 36.59 10.59 4.30
C HIS A 65 37.90 9.83 3.95
N ASP A 66 38.89 9.82 4.85
CA ASP A 66 40.14 9.08 4.67
C ASP A 66 39.90 7.57 4.46
N GLN A 67 38.82 7.02 5.02
CA GLN A 67 38.46 5.62 4.84
C GLN A 67 37.88 5.29 3.47
N LEU A 68 37.41 6.31 2.73
CA LEU A 68 36.87 6.17 1.38
C LEU A 68 37.94 6.17 0.31
N LEU A 69 39.13 6.69 0.62
CA LEU A 69 40.25 6.81 -0.30
C LEU A 69 41.25 5.64 -0.21
N VAL A 70 40.97 4.66 0.66
CA VAL A 70 41.81 3.45 0.84
C VAL A 70 41.58 2.42 -0.28
N GLY A 71 40.45 2.51 -1.01
CA GLY A 71 40.05 1.58 -2.07
C GLY A 71 40.45 2.07 -3.47
N ASN A 72 39.81 1.48 -4.47
CA ASN A 72 40.02 1.81 -5.89
C ASN A 72 39.09 2.93 -6.40
N LEU A 73 38.35 3.58 -5.52
CA LEU A 73 37.39 4.61 -5.88
C LEU A 73 37.99 6.00 -5.73
N ASP A 74 37.84 6.80 -6.79
CA ASP A 74 38.22 8.21 -6.78
C ASP A 74 37.15 9.06 -6.14
N TRP A 75 37.51 10.25 -5.69
CA TRP A 75 36.61 11.26 -5.15
C TRP A 75 35.40 11.56 -6.05
N HIS A 76 35.57 11.49 -7.37
CA HIS A 76 34.53 11.75 -8.34
C HIS A 76 33.35 10.76 -8.23
N HIS A 77 33.62 9.48 -7.93
CA HIS A 77 32.57 8.47 -7.71
C HIS A 77 31.70 8.83 -6.52
N TRP A 78 32.34 9.25 -5.41
CA TRP A 78 31.60 9.66 -4.19
C TRP A 78 30.81 10.95 -4.40
N LEU A 79 31.35 11.91 -5.18
CA LEU A 79 30.67 13.15 -5.54
C LEU A 79 29.43 12.87 -6.41
N GLY A 80 29.56 12.00 -7.41
CA GLY A 80 28.44 11.56 -8.25
C GLY A 80 27.34 10.87 -7.43
N PHE A 81 27.74 10.00 -6.49
CA PHE A 81 26.81 9.32 -5.58
C PHE A 81 26.10 10.32 -4.65
N PHE A 82 26.83 11.27 -4.07
CA PHE A 82 26.26 12.33 -3.24
C PHE A 82 25.27 13.20 -4.03
N ALA A 83 25.68 13.70 -5.19
CA ALA A 83 24.84 14.55 -6.03
C ALA A 83 23.57 13.84 -6.48
N GLY A 84 23.68 12.59 -6.93
CA GLY A 84 22.51 11.77 -7.29
C GLY A 84 21.56 11.54 -6.12
N SER A 85 22.10 11.24 -4.93
CA SER A 85 21.31 11.08 -3.70
C SER A 85 20.61 12.37 -3.30
N LEU A 86 21.28 13.52 -3.38
CA LEU A 86 20.72 14.82 -3.07
C LEU A 86 19.56 15.19 -4.01
N ILE A 87 19.73 14.92 -5.32
CA ILE A 87 18.68 15.12 -6.33
C ILE A 87 17.42 14.30 -5.97
N LEU A 88 17.57 13.03 -5.56
CA LEU A 88 16.45 12.18 -5.16
C LEU A 88 15.75 12.70 -3.91
N ILE A 89 16.50 13.13 -2.91
CA ILE A 89 15.93 13.69 -1.67
C ILE A 89 15.18 14.99 -1.96
N ILE A 90 15.76 15.91 -2.73
CA ILE A 90 15.08 17.17 -3.11
C ILE A 90 13.80 16.86 -3.90
N GLY A 91 13.90 16.00 -4.91
CA GLY A 91 12.73 15.62 -5.73
C GLY A 91 11.63 14.95 -4.92
N GLY A 92 12.01 14.07 -4.00
CA GLY A 92 11.04 13.39 -3.14
C GLY A 92 10.37 14.34 -2.13
N VAL A 93 11.10 15.26 -1.51
CA VAL A 93 10.52 16.27 -0.62
C VAL A 93 9.55 17.19 -1.38
N LEU A 94 9.87 17.55 -2.63
CA LEU A 94 8.96 18.30 -3.49
C LEU A 94 7.69 17.50 -3.82
N ASP A 95 7.84 16.20 -4.09
CA ASP A 95 6.70 15.33 -4.37
C ASP A 95 5.81 15.13 -3.13
N ASP A 96 6.40 14.82 -1.99
CA ASP A 96 5.70 14.66 -0.71
C ASP A 96 4.90 15.93 -0.30
N LYS A 97 5.41 17.11 -0.68
CA LYS A 97 4.75 18.38 -0.36
C LYS A 97 3.70 18.79 -1.40
N TYR A 98 3.99 18.62 -2.70
CA TYR A 98 3.19 19.19 -3.79
C TYR A 98 2.44 18.15 -4.61
N ASN A 99 2.63 16.85 -4.33
CA ASN A 99 2.01 15.72 -5.04
C ASN A 99 2.20 15.81 -6.56
N LEU A 100 3.45 15.73 -7.00
CA LEU A 100 3.85 15.94 -8.39
C LEU A 100 3.19 14.92 -9.34
N LYS A 101 2.91 15.35 -10.57
CA LYS A 101 2.42 14.43 -11.61
C LYS A 101 3.51 13.41 -11.96
N PRO A 102 3.18 12.15 -12.30
CA PRO A 102 4.17 11.08 -12.58
C PRO A 102 5.25 11.44 -13.61
N LYS A 103 4.93 12.29 -14.59
CA LYS A 103 5.89 12.76 -15.61
C LYS A 103 7.00 13.65 -15.04
N TYR A 104 6.77 14.28 -13.89
CA TYR A 104 7.78 15.10 -13.20
C TYR A 104 8.55 14.27 -12.18
N GLN A 105 7.90 13.29 -11.55
CA GLN A 105 8.56 12.39 -10.59
C GLN A 105 9.74 11.63 -11.21
N ILE A 106 9.62 11.16 -12.47
CA ILE A 106 10.65 10.37 -13.15
C ILE A 106 11.94 11.17 -13.45
N ILE A 107 11.85 12.51 -13.50
CA ILE A 107 13.00 13.38 -13.84
C ILE A 107 14.12 13.22 -12.79
N PHE A 108 13.78 13.17 -11.51
CA PHE A 108 14.76 13.09 -10.42
C PHE A 108 15.55 11.79 -10.42
N PRO A 109 14.95 10.59 -10.56
CA PRO A 109 15.68 9.35 -10.78
C PRO A 109 16.61 9.38 -11.99
N LEU A 110 16.17 9.94 -13.11
CA LEU A 110 17.01 10.05 -14.31
C LEU A 110 18.21 10.99 -14.10
N LEU A 111 17.99 12.15 -13.47
CA LEU A 111 19.09 13.07 -13.13
C LEU A 111 20.07 12.46 -12.12
N ALA A 112 19.57 11.67 -11.15
CA ALA A 112 20.44 10.97 -10.21
C ALA A 112 21.34 9.93 -10.90
N ILE A 113 20.81 9.21 -11.89
CA ILE A 113 21.60 8.29 -12.71
C ILE A 113 22.68 9.05 -13.51
N VAL A 114 22.32 10.16 -14.14
CA VAL A 114 23.27 11.00 -14.88
C VAL A 114 24.40 11.48 -13.97
N ALA A 115 24.08 11.90 -12.73
CA ALA A 115 25.09 12.32 -11.75
C ALA A 115 26.09 11.20 -11.43
N VAL A 116 25.62 9.96 -11.27
CA VAL A 116 26.50 8.79 -11.02
C VAL A 116 27.36 8.46 -12.24
N LEU A 117 26.79 8.51 -13.44
CA LEU A 117 27.53 8.26 -14.67
C LEU A 117 28.62 9.34 -14.91
N LEU A 118 28.29 10.61 -14.66
CA LEU A 118 29.25 11.72 -14.71
C LEU A 118 30.33 11.60 -13.63
N GLY A 119 30.00 10.98 -12.49
CA GLY A 119 30.95 10.61 -11.44
C GLY A 119 31.90 9.47 -11.83
N GLY A 120 31.82 8.94 -13.05
CA GLY A 120 32.73 7.90 -13.55
C GLY A 120 32.37 6.47 -13.14
N VAL A 121 31.16 6.25 -12.57
CA VAL A 121 30.73 4.89 -12.25
C VAL A 121 30.44 4.11 -13.52
N GLU A 122 31.18 3.01 -13.73
CA GLU A 122 31.04 2.13 -14.88
C GLU A 122 31.08 0.66 -14.50
N ILE A 123 30.54 -0.19 -15.37
CA ILE A 123 30.62 -1.65 -15.28
C ILE A 123 31.37 -2.15 -16.50
N ALA A 124 32.67 -2.40 -16.37
CA ALA A 124 33.47 -2.89 -17.46
C ALA A 124 33.19 -4.35 -17.81
N LYS A 125 32.94 -5.20 -16.77
CA LYS A 125 32.80 -6.66 -16.93
C LYS A 125 31.72 -7.20 -16.00
N LEU A 126 30.89 -8.15 -16.49
CA LEU A 126 29.99 -8.95 -15.71
C LEU A 126 30.45 -10.41 -15.67
N SER A 127 30.46 -11.03 -14.49
CA SER A 127 30.83 -12.44 -14.34
C SER A 127 29.83 -13.34 -15.07
N ASN A 128 30.31 -14.19 -15.96
CA ASN A 128 29.50 -15.25 -16.55
C ASN A 128 29.39 -16.42 -15.56
N PRO A 129 28.18 -16.88 -15.18
CA PRO A 129 27.99 -18.01 -14.27
C PRO A 129 28.66 -19.30 -14.74
N PHE A 130 28.81 -19.49 -16.05
CA PHE A 130 29.36 -20.70 -16.67
C PHE A 130 30.87 -20.57 -17.03
N GLY A 131 31.50 -19.47 -16.63
CA GLY A 131 32.94 -19.22 -16.82
C GLY A 131 33.23 -17.99 -17.67
N GLY A 132 34.31 -17.29 -17.34
CA GLY A 132 34.72 -16.06 -18.03
C GLY A 132 33.89 -14.82 -17.64
N TYR A 133 33.90 -13.82 -18.51
CA TYR A 133 33.28 -12.51 -18.31
C TYR A 133 32.56 -12.05 -19.57
N PHE A 134 31.40 -11.41 -19.40
CA PHE A 134 30.79 -10.59 -20.43
C PHE A 134 31.42 -9.17 -20.36
N SER A 135 32.10 -8.73 -21.40
CA SER A 135 32.65 -7.37 -21.48
C SER A 135 31.57 -6.40 -21.89
N LEU A 136 31.24 -5.44 -21.03
CA LEU A 136 30.32 -4.35 -21.35
C LEU A 136 31.08 -3.15 -21.95
N SER A 137 32.39 -3.08 -21.77
CA SER A 137 33.25 -2.02 -22.36
C SER A 137 33.44 -2.15 -23.87
N THR A 138 33.07 -3.29 -24.46
CA THR A 138 33.16 -3.52 -25.91
C THR A 138 32.29 -2.53 -26.72
N ILE A 139 31.19 -2.06 -26.11
CA ILE A 139 30.27 -1.12 -26.73
C ILE A 139 30.03 0.03 -25.74
N ALA A 140 30.45 1.23 -26.08
CA ALA A 140 30.49 2.39 -25.19
C ALA A 140 29.14 2.73 -24.49
N TRP A 141 27.99 2.51 -25.13
CA TRP A 141 26.67 2.80 -24.55
C TRP A 141 26.10 1.65 -23.69
N LEU A 142 26.71 0.46 -23.73
CA LEU A 142 26.13 -0.72 -23.07
C LEU A 142 26.23 -0.63 -21.55
N SER A 143 27.36 -0.19 -20.99
CA SER A 143 27.53 0.02 -19.55
C SER A 143 26.60 1.10 -19.00
N PRO A 144 26.50 2.32 -19.57
CA PRO A 144 25.54 3.33 -19.11
C PRO A 144 24.07 2.88 -19.16
N VAL A 145 23.66 2.17 -20.21
CA VAL A 145 22.29 1.65 -20.31
C VAL A 145 22.02 0.61 -19.23
N PHE A 146 22.96 -0.32 -19.03
CA PHE A 146 22.83 -1.33 -17.98
C PHE A 146 22.75 -0.71 -16.58
N ILE A 147 23.60 0.27 -16.27
CA ILE A 147 23.57 1.02 -15.00
C ILE A 147 22.22 1.73 -14.84
N SER A 148 21.72 2.36 -15.90
CA SER A 148 20.43 3.07 -15.86
C SER A 148 19.28 2.14 -15.55
N VAL A 149 19.17 1.01 -16.23
CA VAL A 149 18.13 0.00 -16.00
C VAL A 149 18.25 -0.59 -14.60
N TRP A 150 19.47 -0.89 -14.14
CA TRP A 150 19.73 -1.41 -12.81
C TRP A 150 19.28 -0.43 -11.71
N LEU A 151 19.73 0.82 -11.77
CA LEU A 151 19.42 1.83 -10.76
C LEU A 151 17.92 2.19 -10.77
N LEU A 152 17.29 2.32 -11.94
CA LEU A 152 15.83 2.48 -12.01
C LEU A 152 15.11 1.29 -11.38
N GLY A 153 15.53 0.08 -11.71
CA GLY A 153 14.96 -1.15 -11.14
C GLY A 153 15.03 -1.15 -9.61
N MET A 154 16.20 -0.83 -9.05
CA MET A 154 16.39 -0.76 -7.59
C MET A 154 15.56 0.34 -6.93
N MET A 155 15.57 1.56 -7.49
CA MET A 155 14.79 2.69 -6.97
C MET A 155 13.29 2.41 -6.98
N TYR A 156 12.75 1.90 -8.09
CA TYR A 156 11.32 1.62 -8.18
C TYR A 156 10.91 0.38 -7.39
N THR A 157 11.83 -0.57 -7.18
CA THR A 157 11.56 -1.71 -6.28
C THR A 157 11.34 -1.24 -4.85
N THR A 158 12.24 -0.42 -4.31
CA THR A 158 12.09 0.12 -2.95
C THR A 158 10.90 1.05 -2.82
N LYS A 159 10.63 1.90 -3.81
CA LYS A 159 9.44 2.77 -3.86
C LYS A 159 8.13 1.96 -3.80
N LEU A 160 8.00 0.91 -4.61
CA LEU A 160 6.79 0.09 -4.67
C LEU A 160 6.67 -0.87 -3.48
N LEU A 161 7.77 -1.19 -2.81
CA LEU A 161 7.79 -1.98 -1.58
C LEU A 161 7.39 -1.16 -0.35
N ASP A 162 7.45 0.18 -0.40
CA ASP A 162 7.19 1.09 0.71
C ASP A 162 5.68 1.24 1.01
N GLY A 163 5.02 0.11 1.21
CA GLY A 163 3.58 0.02 1.53
C GLY A 163 3.28 -0.56 2.91
N VAL A 164 4.30 -0.98 3.67
CA VAL A 164 4.16 -1.59 5.01
C VAL A 164 5.25 -1.07 5.93
N ASP A 165 4.85 -0.68 7.16
CA ASP A 165 5.75 -0.13 8.18
C ASP A 165 6.96 -1.04 8.42
N GLY A 166 8.17 -0.47 8.31
CA GLY A 166 9.44 -1.16 8.55
C GLY A 166 9.96 -2.00 7.38
N LEU A 167 9.15 -2.28 6.36
CA LEU A 167 9.52 -3.25 5.32
C LEU A 167 10.75 -2.82 4.52
N VAL A 168 10.72 -1.65 3.91
CA VAL A 168 11.83 -1.14 3.09
C VAL A 168 13.08 -0.89 3.93
N GLY A 169 12.93 -0.24 5.08
CA GLY A 169 14.05 0.02 5.99
C GLY A 169 14.77 -1.26 6.40
N GLY A 170 14.05 -2.30 6.80
CA GLY A 170 14.68 -3.53 7.24
C GLY A 170 15.30 -4.36 6.12
N VAL A 171 14.64 -4.50 4.97
CA VAL A 171 15.22 -5.18 3.80
C VAL A 171 16.49 -4.45 3.33
N SER A 172 16.46 -3.10 3.32
CA SER A 172 17.63 -2.30 2.95
C SER A 172 18.77 -2.41 3.96
N THR A 173 18.45 -2.53 5.26
CA THR A 173 19.45 -2.81 6.31
C THR A 173 20.12 -4.17 6.07
N ILE A 174 19.33 -5.22 5.79
CA ILE A 174 19.87 -6.55 5.47
C ILE A 174 20.75 -6.46 4.22
N GLY A 175 20.33 -5.74 3.18
CA GLY A 175 21.12 -5.52 1.98
C GLY A 175 22.46 -4.84 2.24
N ALA A 176 22.46 -3.78 3.02
CA ALA A 176 23.67 -3.06 3.41
C ALA A 176 24.61 -3.94 4.24
N LEU A 177 24.09 -4.70 5.21
CA LEU A 177 24.88 -5.64 6.02
C LEU A 177 25.47 -6.79 5.19
N VAL A 178 24.73 -7.31 4.23
CA VAL A 178 25.24 -8.37 3.33
C VAL A 178 26.34 -7.81 2.42
N ILE A 179 26.20 -6.60 1.87
CA ILE A 179 27.26 -5.92 1.11
C ILE A 179 28.49 -5.72 1.99
N PHE A 180 28.32 -5.23 3.23
CA PHE A 180 29.40 -5.07 4.20
C PHE A 180 30.13 -6.39 4.43
N LEU A 181 29.43 -7.45 4.81
CA LEU A 181 30.03 -8.76 5.08
C LEU A 181 30.77 -9.30 3.86
N PHE A 182 30.20 -9.17 2.68
CA PHE A 182 30.83 -9.64 1.45
C PHE A 182 32.12 -8.88 1.13
N THR A 183 32.14 -7.56 1.30
CA THR A 183 33.28 -6.71 0.94
C THR A 183 34.37 -6.72 2.01
N ILE A 184 34.09 -7.12 3.25
CA ILE A 184 35.10 -7.21 4.32
C ILE A 184 35.69 -8.61 4.50
N THR A 185 34.92 -9.68 4.18
CA THR A 185 35.31 -11.06 4.53
C THR A 185 35.80 -11.90 3.39
N THR A 186 35.63 -11.48 2.13
CA THR A 186 36.00 -12.29 0.96
C THR A 186 37.35 -11.89 0.37
N LYS A 187 37.84 -12.70 -0.59
CA LYS A 187 39.01 -12.34 -1.43
C LYS A 187 38.81 -11.05 -2.27
N TYR A 188 37.61 -10.49 -2.22
CA TYR A 188 37.26 -9.21 -2.87
C TYR A 188 37.26 -8.06 -1.85
N TYR A 189 38.21 -8.03 -0.94
CA TYR A 189 38.33 -7.03 0.11
C TYR A 189 38.30 -5.60 -0.44
N GLN A 190 37.28 -4.84 -0.02
CA GLN A 190 37.02 -3.46 -0.40
C GLN A 190 36.55 -2.67 0.83
N PRO A 191 37.49 -2.16 1.64
CA PRO A 191 37.18 -1.54 2.92
C PRO A 191 36.38 -0.25 2.81
N ASP A 192 36.55 0.52 1.73
CA ASP A 192 35.78 1.71 1.39
C ASP A 192 34.28 1.42 1.23
N ILE A 193 33.93 0.40 0.45
CA ILE A 193 32.56 -0.02 0.24
C ILE A 193 31.98 -0.66 1.51
N ALA A 194 32.77 -1.50 2.20
CA ALA A 194 32.39 -2.08 3.47
C ALA A 194 32.04 -1.00 4.49
N PHE A 195 32.86 0.05 4.56
CA PHE A 195 32.65 1.19 5.44
C PHE A 195 31.31 1.88 5.12
N ALA A 196 31.11 2.27 3.87
CA ALA A 196 29.89 2.95 3.42
C ALA A 196 28.63 2.09 3.66
N ALA A 197 28.69 0.80 3.35
CA ALA A 197 27.56 -0.11 3.56
C ALA A 197 27.21 -0.23 5.06
N LEU A 198 28.20 -0.29 5.95
CA LEU A 198 27.98 -0.38 7.39
C LEU A 198 27.41 0.93 7.96
N VAL A 199 27.91 2.09 7.50
CA VAL A 199 27.35 3.41 7.87
C VAL A 199 25.89 3.53 7.42
N LEU A 200 25.58 3.09 6.20
CA LEU A 200 24.21 3.07 5.69
C LEU A 200 23.30 2.19 6.57
N ALA A 201 23.76 0.99 6.93
CA ALA A 201 23.03 0.10 7.81
C ALA A 201 22.73 0.75 9.18
N GLY A 202 23.71 1.44 9.78
CA GLY A 202 23.55 2.17 11.04
C GLY A 202 22.50 3.28 10.94
N ALA A 203 22.58 4.10 9.89
CA ALA A 203 21.61 5.18 9.67
C ALA A 203 20.17 4.65 9.47
N ILE A 204 20.01 3.56 8.72
CA ILE A 204 18.69 2.93 8.50
C ILE A 204 18.18 2.28 9.79
N LEU A 205 19.01 1.60 10.57
CA LEU A 205 18.59 0.97 11.83
C LEU A 205 18.07 2.01 12.84
N GLY A 206 18.73 3.17 12.96
CA GLY A 206 18.24 4.25 13.79
C GLY A 206 16.88 4.78 13.33
N PHE A 207 16.66 4.89 12.03
CA PHE A 207 15.34 5.21 11.45
C PHE A 207 14.31 4.10 11.72
N LEU A 208 14.68 2.85 11.55
CA LEU A 208 13.78 1.69 11.69
C LEU A 208 13.16 1.60 13.09
N PHE A 209 13.87 2.07 14.12
CA PHE A 209 13.34 2.16 15.48
C PHE A 209 12.02 2.97 15.54
N TYR A 210 11.88 4.01 14.73
CA TYR A 210 10.70 4.85 14.66
C TYR A 210 9.71 4.46 13.56
N ASN A 211 10.16 3.70 12.57
CA ASN A 211 9.36 3.28 11.42
C ASN A 211 8.78 1.86 11.57
N PHE A 212 9.29 1.05 12.53
CA PHE A 212 8.73 -0.27 12.77
C PHE A 212 7.30 -0.17 13.29
N ASN A 213 6.43 -1.08 12.84
CA ASN A 213 4.98 -1.04 13.13
C ASN A 213 4.64 -1.03 14.64
N PRO A 214 3.85 -0.05 15.14
CA PRO A 214 3.22 1.05 14.42
C PRO A 214 4.18 2.20 14.14
N ALA A 215 4.30 2.61 12.87
CA ALA A 215 5.24 3.65 12.47
C ALA A 215 4.84 5.04 12.98
N SER A 216 5.84 5.81 13.40
CA SER A 216 5.69 7.21 13.83
C SER A 216 6.31 8.22 12.85
N ILE A 217 7.01 7.71 11.83
CA ILE A 217 7.61 8.45 10.71
C ILE A 217 7.68 7.52 9.50
N PHE A 218 7.51 8.06 8.31
CA PHE A 218 7.71 7.35 7.05
C PHE A 218 8.97 7.83 6.35
N LEU A 219 9.48 7.00 5.41
CA LEU A 219 10.64 7.33 4.57
C LEU A 219 10.40 8.59 3.74
N GLY A 220 9.20 8.75 3.22
CA GLY A 220 8.86 9.68 2.16
C GLY A 220 9.34 9.17 0.80
N GLU A 221 8.89 9.83 -0.26
CA GLU A 221 9.17 9.45 -1.65
C GLU A 221 10.68 9.45 -1.94
N GLY A 222 11.38 10.52 -1.52
CA GLY A 222 12.83 10.63 -1.69
C GLY A 222 13.60 9.58 -0.91
N GLY A 223 13.13 9.21 0.27
CA GLY A 223 13.78 8.21 1.13
C GLY A 223 13.71 6.80 0.53
N SER A 224 12.55 6.40 0.05
CA SER A 224 12.37 5.09 -0.58
C SER A 224 13.22 4.96 -1.85
N LEU A 225 13.25 5.98 -2.72
CA LEU A 225 14.10 6.01 -3.90
C LEU A 225 15.61 6.01 -3.54
N PHE A 226 16.00 6.80 -2.54
CA PHE A 226 17.39 6.88 -2.07
C PHE A 226 17.92 5.53 -1.58
N LEU A 227 17.15 4.75 -0.82
CA LEU A 227 17.59 3.44 -0.33
C LEU A 227 17.86 2.46 -1.47
N GLY A 228 16.99 2.39 -2.47
CA GLY A 228 17.22 1.59 -3.67
C GLY A 228 18.43 2.06 -4.47
N PHE A 229 18.57 3.36 -4.65
CA PHE A 229 19.70 3.98 -5.30
C PHE A 229 21.02 3.69 -4.59
N ALA A 230 21.07 3.88 -3.27
CA ALA A 230 22.27 3.67 -2.46
C ALA A 230 22.74 2.19 -2.52
N LEU A 231 21.82 1.25 -2.32
CA LEU A 231 22.16 -0.18 -2.46
C LEU A 231 22.58 -0.54 -3.87
N GLY A 232 21.92 0.04 -4.89
CA GLY A 232 22.23 -0.18 -6.29
C GLY A 232 23.63 0.35 -6.66
N VAL A 233 23.98 1.55 -6.22
CA VAL A 233 25.29 2.17 -6.45
C VAL A 233 26.38 1.39 -5.73
N LEU A 234 26.23 1.08 -4.43
CA LEU A 234 27.21 0.29 -3.68
C LEU A 234 27.45 -1.09 -4.30
N ALA A 235 26.42 -1.73 -4.85
CA ALA A 235 26.56 -3.01 -5.56
C ALA A 235 27.35 -2.90 -6.86
N ILE A 236 27.25 -1.78 -7.60
CA ILE A 236 28.02 -1.53 -8.82
C ILE A 236 29.48 -1.24 -8.49
N ILE A 237 29.71 -0.27 -7.61
CA ILE A 237 31.05 0.23 -7.28
C ILE A 237 31.91 -0.88 -6.65
N SER A 238 31.29 -1.84 -5.97
CA SER A 238 31.98 -3.02 -5.43
C SER A 238 32.49 -3.99 -6.52
N GLY A 239 32.58 -3.57 -7.77
CA GLY A 239 33.06 -4.40 -8.89
C GLY A 239 32.00 -5.37 -9.42
N GLY A 240 30.76 -4.91 -9.59
CA GLY A 240 29.67 -5.68 -10.20
C GLY A 240 29.09 -6.78 -9.32
N LYS A 241 29.02 -6.56 -7.99
CA LYS A 241 28.38 -7.49 -7.04
C LYS A 241 26.84 -7.46 -7.14
N ILE A 242 26.35 -7.14 -8.32
CA ILE A 242 24.91 -7.08 -8.65
C ILE A 242 24.19 -8.35 -8.24
N ALA A 243 24.84 -9.52 -8.41
CA ALA A 243 24.25 -10.81 -8.00
C ALA A 243 23.92 -10.88 -6.50
N ILE A 244 24.70 -10.22 -5.63
CA ILE A 244 24.43 -10.18 -4.18
C ILE A 244 23.25 -9.28 -3.88
N ALA A 245 23.22 -8.09 -4.46
CA ALA A 245 22.08 -7.20 -4.32
C ALA A 245 20.78 -7.84 -4.89
N LEU A 246 20.89 -8.57 -6.00
CA LEU A 246 19.79 -9.37 -6.56
C LEU A 246 19.32 -10.50 -5.62
N LEU A 247 20.23 -11.14 -4.88
CA LEU A 247 19.82 -12.18 -3.91
C LEU A 247 19.04 -11.57 -2.73
N VAL A 248 19.51 -10.45 -2.18
CA VAL A 248 18.81 -9.76 -1.08
C VAL A 248 17.47 -9.18 -1.53
N MET A 249 17.48 -8.48 -2.67
CA MET A 249 16.34 -7.77 -3.21
C MET A 249 15.52 -8.61 -4.20
N GLY A 250 15.88 -9.87 -4.41
CA GLY A 250 15.30 -10.71 -5.46
C GLY A 250 13.80 -10.88 -5.35
N ILE A 251 13.29 -11.12 -4.15
CA ILE A 251 11.85 -11.24 -3.92
C ILE A 251 11.12 -9.93 -4.18
N PRO A 252 11.53 -8.77 -3.62
CA PRO A 252 11.00 -7.48 -3.99
C PRO A 252 11.06 -7.17 -5.49
N ILE A 253 12.22 -7.38 -6.11
CA ILE A 253 12.41 -7.11 -7.55
C ILE A 253 11.47 -7.97 -8.39
N PHE A 254 11.36 -9.27 -8.08
CA PHE A 254 10.46 -10.17 -8.80
C PHE A 254 8.99 -9.77 -8.62
N ASP A 255 8.57 -9.41 -7.41
CA ASP A 255 7.19 -8.97 -7.15
C ASP A 255 6.82 -7.73 -7.97
N VAL A 256 7.73 -6.76 -8.06
CA VAL A 256 7.57 -5.56 -8.87
C VAL A 256 7.57 -5.88 -10.36
N ALA A 257 8.55 -6.66 -10.83
CA ALA A 257 8.65 -7.07 -12.23
C ALA A 257 7.41 -7.84 -12.69
N TRP A 258 6.93 -8.79 -11.88
CA TRP A 258 5.70 -9.53 -12.12
C TRP A 258 4.46 -8.62 -12.20
N THR A 259 4.38 -7.64 -11.28
CA THR A 259 3.27 -6.69 -11.28
C THR A 259 3.25 -5.83 -12.53
N ILE A 260 4.43 -5.35 -12.98
CA ILE A 260 4.57 -4.59 -14.22
C ILE A 260 4.18 -5.46 -15.43
N LEU A 261 4.74 -6.66 -15.53
CA LEU A 261 4.46 -7.61 -16.63
C LEU A 261 2.96 -7.91 -16.75
N ARG A 262 2.32 -8.23 -15.62
CA ARG A 262 0.87 -8.50 -15.58
C ARG A 262 0.05 -7.31 -16.05
N ARG A 263 0.40 -6.06 -15.68
CA ARG A 263 -0.29 -4.84 -16.12
C ARG A 263 -0.14 -4.63 -17.61
N VAL A 264 1.06 -4.81 -18.15
CA VAL A 264 1.33 -4.71 -19.59
C VAL A 264 0.52 -5.74 -20.37
N ILE A 265 0.54 -7.02 -19.96
CA ILE A 265 -0.25 -8.09 -20.60
C ILE A 265 -1.76 -7.80 -20.55
N SER A 266 -2.23 -7.14 -19.49
CA SER A 266 -3.65 -6.76 -19.33
C SER A 266 -4.02 -5.45 -20.04
N GLY A 267 -3.15 -4.86 -20.86
CA GLY A 267 -3.37 -3.59 -21.56
C GLY A 267 -3.47 -2.36 -20.65
N LYS A 268 -3.04 -2.47 -19.39
CA LYS A 268 -3.09 -1.38 -18.39
C LYS A 268 -1.76 -0.66 -18.30
N ASN A 269 -1.81 0.65 -18.09
CA ASN A 269 -0.59 1.42 -17.87
C ASN A 269 0.06 1.00 -16.53
N PRO A 270 1.31 0.49 -16.55
CA PRO A 270 1.98 -0.02 -15.35
C PRO A 270 2.22 1.03 -14.26
N PHE A 271 2.28 2.31 -14.60
CA PHE A 271 2.59 3.42 -13.68
C PHE A 271 1.37 4.19 -13.17
N LYS A 272 0.18 4.01 -13.79
CA LYS A 272 -1.04 4.75 -13.42
C LYS A 272 -1.99 3.99 -12.50
N THR A 273 -1.82 2.69 -12.34
CA THR A 273 -2.77 1.85 -11.62
C THR A 273 -2.18 1.41 -10.28
N ALA A 274 -2.58 2.04 -9.19
CA ALA A 274 -2.33 1.48 -7.87
C ALA A 274 -3.15 0.20 -7.70
N ASP A 275 -2.53 -0.92 -7.37
CA ASP A 275 -3.25 -2.16 -7.06
C ASP A 275 -2.71 -2.79 -5.76
N LYS A 276 -3.58 -3.46 -5.03
CA LYS A 276 -3.26 -4.20 -3.79
C LYS A 276 -2.78 -5.64 -4.09
N LYS A 277 -2.08 -5.87 -5.22
CA LYS A 277 -1.71 -7.22 -5.67
C LYS A 277 -0.24 -7.58 -5.45
N HIS A 278 0.53 -6.69 -4.83
CA HIS A 278 1.89 -6.98 -4.38
C HIS A 278 1.90 -8.06 -3.30
N LEU A 279 3.01 -8.81 -3.19
CA LEU A 279 3.14 -9.94 -2.26
C LEU A 279 2.81 -9.54 -0.82
N HIS A 280 3.29 -8.39 -0.35
CA HIS A 280 3.01 -7.92 1.00
C HIS A 280 1.51 -7.68 1.26
N HIS A 281 0.77 -7.13 0.29
CA HIS A 281 -0.68 -6.98 0.41
C HIS A 281 -1.41 -8.32 0.40
N ARG A 282 -0.90 -9.30 -0.35
CA ARG A 282 -1.49 -10.66 -0.39
C ARG A 282 -1.28 -11.38 0.94
N LEU A 283 -0.11 -11.26 1.57
CA LEU A 283 0.16 -11.82 2.89
C LEU A 283 -0.75 -11.22 3.97
N LEU A 284 -0.96 -9.89 3.93
CA LEU A 284 -1.92 -9.21 4.80
C LEU A 284 -3.36 -9.70 4.56
N ALA A 285 -3.75 -9.93 3.30
CA ALA A 285 -5.08 -10.46 2.95
C ALA A 285 -5.30 -11.90 3.44
N LEU A 286 -4.24 -12.69 3.60
CA LEU A 286 -4.28 -14.03 4.23
C LEU A 286 -4.42 -13.97 5.76
N GLY A 287 -4.46 -12.78 6.37
CA GLY A 287 -4.61 -12.60 7.80
C GLY A 287 -3.31 -12.47 8.58
N LEU A 288 -2.14 -12.39 7.93
CA LEU A 288 -0.91 -12.08 8.62
C LEU A 288 -0.94 -10.63 9.10
N SER A 289 -0.41 -10.38 10.30
CA SER A 289 -0.18 -9.02 10.79
C SER A 289 0.92 -8.32 9.98
N GLN A 290 0.97 -6.99 10.04
CA GLN A 290 2.06 -6.23 9.38
C GLN A 290 3.44 -6.71 9.84
N ARG A 291 3.65 -6.93 11.14
CA ARG A 291 4.92 -7.44 11.69
C ARG A 291 5.28 -8.82 11.13
N GLN A 292 4.32 -9.74 11.09
CA GLN A 292 4.55 -11.09 10.52
C GLN A 292 4.93 -11.02 9.04
N THR A 293 4.23 -10.17 8.26
CA THR A 293 4.55 -9.93 6.86
C THR A 293 5.98 -9.43 6.68
N VAL A 294 6.39 -8.45 7.49
CA VAL A 294 7.75 -7.89 7.47
C VAL A 294 8.80 -8.94 7.83
N TYR A 295 8.56 -9.76 8.86
CA TYR A 295 9.49 -10.83 9.24
C TYR A 295 9.65 -11.89 8.14
N VAL A 296 8.61 -12.23 7.38
CA VAL A 296 8.73 -13.12 6.21
C VAL A 296 9.71 -12.53 5.19
N PHE A 297 9.57 -11.26 4.84
CA PHE A 297 10.49 -10.61 3.90
C PHE A 297 11.92 -10.54 4.45
N TYR A 298 12.11 -10.19 5.72
CA TYR A 298 13.43 -10.14 6.35
C TYR A 298 14.11 -11.51 6.33
N SER A 299 13.39 -12.57 6.73
CA SER A 299 13.92 -13.93 6.76
C SER A 299 14.35 -14.39 5.38
N LEU A 300 13.53 -14.15 4.36
CA LEU A 300 13.84 -14.53 2.99
C LEU A 300 15.01 -13.70 2.43
N SER A 301 15.01 -12.37 2.64
CA SER A 301 16.11 -11.51 2.19
C SER A 301 17.44 -11.87 2.89
N ALA A 302 17.41 -12.18 4.17
CA ALA A 302 18.58 -12.62 4.92
C ALA A 302 19.08 -14.00 4.43
N LEU A 303 18.17 -14.97 4.26
CA LEU A 303 18.50 -16.31 3.80
C LEU A 303 19.21 -16.28 2.43
N PHE A 304 18.60 -15.63 1.44
CA PHE A 304 19.17 -15.55 0.10
C PHE A 304 20.39 -14.62 0.05
N GLY A 305 20.38 -13.51 0.76
CA GLY A 305 21.51 -12.58 0.83
C GLY A 305 22.75 -13.24 1.45
N LEU A 306 22.60 -13.88 2.60
CA LEU A 306 23.70 -14.59 3.26
C LEU A 306 24.19 -15.78 2.46
N SER A 307 23.32 -16.51 1.77
CA SER A 307 23.76 -17.59 0.87
C SER A 307 24.74 -17.09 -0.20
N GLY A 308 24.58 -15.82 -0.64
CA GLY A 308 25.49 -15.19 -1.59
C GLY A 308 26.94 -15.03 -1.09
N LEU A 309 27.18 -15.08 0.23
CA LEU A 309 28.54 -15.05 0.80
C LEU A 309 29.29 -16.37 0.56
N PHE A 310 28.59 -17.48 0.55
CA PHE A 310 29.17 -18.82 0.46
C PHE A 310 29.14 -19.39 -0.96
N LEU A 311 28.20 -18.94 -1.79
CA LEU A 311 28.02 -19.45 -3.15
C LEU A 311 29.01 -18.79 -4.13
N GLN A 312 29.55 -19.59 -5.03
CA GLN A 312 30.27 -19.11 -6.21
C GLN A 312 29.29 -18.63 -7.31
N SER A 313 29.80 -18.13 -8.45
CA SER A 313 28.97 -17.54 -9.51
C SER A 313 27.84 -18.47 -10.00
N GLN A 314 28.12 -19.76 -10.21
CA GLN A 314 27.11 -20.76 -10.58
C GLN A 314 26.07 -20.94 -9.48
N GLY A 315 26.49 -21.10 -8.22
CA GLY A 315 25.60 -21.24 -7.09
C GLY A 315 24.67 -20.03 -6.92
N LYS A 316 25.16 -18.80 -7.12
CA LYS A 316 24.35 -17.57 -7.10
C LYS A 316 23.31 -17.57 -8.22
N PHE A 317 23.69 -18.03 -9.42
CA PHE A 317 22.75 -18.17 -10.52
C PHE A 317 21.62 -19.15 -10.21
N PHE A 318 21.93 -20.33 -9.65
CA PHE A 318 20.92 -21.30 -9.21
C PHE A 318 20.06 -20.77 -8.07
N ALA A 319 20.65 -20.03 -7.11
CA ALA A 319 19.89 -19.40 -6.03
C ALA A 319 18.89 -18.35 -6.56
N LEU A 320 19.27 -17.55 -7.56
CA LEU A 320 18.36 -16.62 -8.25
C LEU A 320 17.26 -17.38 -8.99
N GLY A 321 17.59 -18.47 -9.67
CA GLY A 321 16.61 -19.38 -10.29
C GLY A 321 15.61 -19.93 -9.27
N LEU A 322 16.08 -20.32 -8.09
CA LEU A 322 15.22 -20.79 -6.99
C LEU A 322 14.27 -19.71 -6.49
N ILE A 323 14.74 -18.44 -6.37
CA ILE A 323 13.86 -17.30 -6.03
C ILE A 323 12.75 -17.16 -7.06
N ILE A 324 13.08 -17.22 -8.36
CA ILE A 324 12.08 -17.13 -9.43
C ILE A 324 11.04 -18.25 -9.32
N VAL A 325 11.49 -19.49 -9.14
CA VAL A 325 10.59 -20.64 -8.98
C VAL A 325 9.70 -20.49 -7.74
N LEU A 326 10.27 -20.11 -6.60
CA LEU A 326 9.52 -19.85 -5.37
C LEU A 326 8.45 -18.78 -5.57
N MET A 327 8.81 -17.67 -6.20
CA MET A 327 7.86 -16.59 -6.48
C MET A 327 6.77 -17.00 -7.48
N MET A 328 7.11 -17.80 -8.49
CA MET A 328 6.12 -18.35 -9.42
C MET A 328 5.12 -19.26 -8.69
N ILE A 329 5.59 -20.15 -7.81
CA ILE A 329 4.74 -21.01 -6.99
C ILE A 329 3.82 -20.14 -6.11
N LEU A 330 4.34 -19.12 -5.45
CA LEU A 330 3.54 -18.20 -4.64
C LEU A 330 2.47 -17.49 -5.48
N VAL A 331 2.83 -16.95 -6.64
CA VAL A 331 1.89 -16.27 -7.54
C VAL A 331 0.78 -17.21 -8.00
N ILE A 332 1.12 -18.43 -8.38
CA ILE A 332 0.17 -19.47 -8.82
C ILE A 332 -0.75 -19.86 -7.65
N SER A 333 -0.19 -20.15 -6.47
CA SER A 333 -0.95 -20.52 -5.27
C SER A 333 -1.94 -19.41 -4.88
N PHE A 334 -1.50 -18.16 -4.87
CA PHE A 334 -2.40 -17.01 -4.61
C PHE A 334 -3.48 -16.85 -5.68
N SER A 335 -3.21 -17.21 -6.93
CA SER A 335 -4.21 -17.17 -8.00
C SER A 335 -5.31 -18.21 -7.80
N PHE A 336 -4.96 -19.38 -7.30
CA PHE A 336 -5.92 -20.43 -6.94
C PHE A 336 -6.73 -20.05 -5.70
N ILE A 337 -6.09 -19.56 -4.63
CA ILE A 337 -6.76 -19.09 -3.40
C ILE A 337 -7.72 -17.95 -3.73
N SER A 338 -7.29 -16.97 -4.53
CA SER A 338 -8.12 -15.85 -4.97
C SER A 338 -9.33 -16.29 -5.80
N LYS A 339 -9.24 -17.34 -6.62
CA LYS A 339 -10.39 -17.90 -7.33
C LYS A 339 -11.36 -18.62 -6.40
N ALA A 340 -10.87 -19.24 -5.32
CA ALA A 340 -11.71 -19.91 -4.33
C ALA A 340 -12.46 -18.90 -3.40
N GLU A 341 -11.93 -17.68 -3.23
CA GLU A 341 -12.51 -16.64 -2.34
C GLU A 341 -13.40 -15.60 -3.04
N THR A 342 -13.61 -15.65 -4.34
CA THR A 342 -14.28 -14.55 -5.05
C THR A 342 -15.80 -14.66 -5.11
N LYS A 343 -16.44 -14.64 -3.93
CA LYS A 343 -17.80 -14.09 -3.91
C LYS A 343 -17.69 -12.60 -4.25
N PRO A 344 -18.48 -12.10 -5.21
CA PRO A 344 -18.46 -10.69 -5.56
C PRO A 344 -18.84 -9.82 -4.35
N LYS A 345 -18.21 -8.66 -4.22
CA LYS A 345 -18.46 -7.71 -3.14
C LYS A 345 -19.80 -7.00 -3.34
N LEU A 346 -20.63 -7.01 -2.32
CA LEU A 346 -21.93 -6.37 -2.32
C LEU A 346 -22.03 -5.34 -1.18
N LEU A 347 -22.37 -4.09 -1.53
CA LEU A 347 -22.76 -3.07 -0.56
C LEU A 347 -24.28 -3.12 -0.37
N LEU A 348 -24.73 -3.46 0.83
CA LEU A 348 -26.14 -3.51 1.19
C LEU A 348 -26.53 -2.27 2.00
N HIS A 349 -27.31 -1.36 1.43
CA HIS A 349 -27.95 -0.30 2.21
C HIS A 349 -28.98 -0.89 3.17
N VAL A 350 -28.85 -0.53 4.46
CA VAL A 350 -29.69 -1.06 5.53
C VAL A 350 -30.51 0.05 6.19
N CYS A 351 -31.84 -0.07 6.12
CA CYS A 351 -32.75 0.85 6.80
C CYS A 351 -33.03 0.45 8.26
N CYS A 352 -33.03 -0.83 8.57
CA CYS A 352 -33.30 -1.40 9.91
C CYS A 352 -32.89 -2.88 9.96
N ALA A 353 -32.67 -3.41 11.16
CA ALA A 353 -32.31 -4.81 11.36
C ALA A 353 -33.39 -5.81 10.91
N PRO A 354 -34.69 -5.63 11.21
CA PRO A 354 -35.75 -6.54 10.76
C PRO A 354 -35.73 -6.79 9.25
N CYS A 355 -35.48 -5.74 8.45
CA CYS A 355 -35.47 -5.87 6.99
C CYS A 355 -34.21 -6.52 6.44
N CYS A 356 -33.05 -6.41 7.11
CA CYS A 356 -31.80 -6.93 6.58
C CYS A 356 -31.41 -8.32 7.09
N ALA A 357 -31.82 -8.71 8.32
CA ALA A 357 -31.32 -9.92 8.97
C ALA A 357 -31.58 -11.19 8.15
N TYR A 358 -32.80 -11.39 7.68
CA TYR A 358 -33.14 -12.56 6.87
C TYR A 358 -32.42 -12.60 5.54
N ILE A 359 -32.46 -11.51 4.77
CA ILE A 359 -31.83 -11.48 3.45
C ILE A 359 -30.31 -11.62 3.55
N VAL A 360 -29.70 -11.10 4.61
CA VAL A 360 -28.28 -11.26 4.87
C VAL A 360 -27.96 -12.73 5.14
N LYS A 361 -28.59 -13.31 6.19
CA LYS A 361 -28.28 -14.65 6.69
C LYS A 361 -28.59 -15.73 5.67
N GLU A 362 -29.77 -15.68 5.05
CA GLU A 362 -30.28 -16.78 4.23
C GLU A 362 -29.99 -16.64 2.74
N ILE A 363 -29.70 -15.44 2.27
CA ILE A 363 -29.59 -15.17 0.84
C ILE A 363 -28.18 -14.63 0.49
N LEU A 364 -27.85 -13.43 0.98
CA LEU A 364 -26.73 -12.66 0.43
C LEU A 364 -25.34 -13.22 0.80
N ILE A 365 -25.12 -13.66 2.04
CA ILE A 365 -23.82 -14.20 2.46
C ILE A 365 -23.46 -15.52 1.76
N LYS A 366 -24.42 -16.23 1.21
CA LYS A 366 -24.20 -17.45 0.44
C LYS A 366 -23.54 -17.17 -0.91
N GLU A 367 -23.86 -16.01 -1.51
CA GLU A 367 -23.46 -15.65 -2.87
C GLU A 367 -22.45 -14.49 -2.93
N PHE A 368 -22.43 -13.60 -1.92
CA PHE A 368 -21.68 -12.35 -1.92
C PHE A 368 -20.82 -12.19 -0.66
N ARG A 369 -19.75 -11.37 -0.80
CA ARG A 369 -19.08 -10.73 0.35
C ARG A 369 -19.87 -9.46 0.68
N VAL A 370 -20.73 -9.55 1.68
CA VAL A 370 -21.65 -8.46 2.04
C VAL A 370 -20.96 -7.49 3.00
N THR A 371 -21.06 -6.19 2.71
CA THR A 371 -20.80 -5.10 3.65
C THR A 371 -22.12 -4.36 3.88
N LEU A 372 -22.47 -4.13 5.14
CA LEU A 372 -23.64 -3.37 5.50
C LEU A 372 -23.33 -1.88 5.45
N TYR A 373 -24.26 -1.08 4.95
CA TYR A 373 -24.16 0.37 4.91
C TYR A 373 -25.37 1.01 5.56
N PHE A 374 -25.18 1.69 6.69
CA PHE A 374 -26.24 2.36 7.44
C PHE A 374 -26.18 3.85 7.18
N TYR A 375 -27.03 4.32 6.26
CA TYR A 375 -27.27 5.71 5.95
C TYR A 375 -28.76 5.98 5.90
N ASN A 376 -29.29 6.70 6.89
CA ASN A 376 -30.71 6.95 7.07
C ASN A 376 -30.95 8.39 7.54
N SER A 377 -30.75 9.35 6.66
CA SER A 377 -30.95 10.80 6.84
C SER A 377 -32.39 11.16 7.21
N ASN A 378 -33.35 10.31 6.82
CA ASN A 378 -34.78 10.52 7.04
C ASN A 378 -35.28 10.22 8.46
N LEU A 379 -34.44 9.72 9.36
CA LEU A 379 -34.87 9.41 10.72
C LEU A 379 -35.08 10.67 11.52
N CYS A 380 -36.30 10.81 12.12
CA CYS A 380 -36.77 12.06 12.70
C CYS A 380 -36.09 12.46 14.02
N SER A 381 -35.34 11.57 14.66
CA SER A 381 -34.60 11.89 15.87
C SER A 381 -33.34 11.05 16.05
N PRO A 382 -32.34 11.58 16.80
CA PRO A 382 -31.14 10.81 17.16
C PRO A 382 -31.47 9.51 17.91
N GLU A 383 -32.46 9.50 18.76
CA GLU A 383 -32.87 8.31 19.55
C GLU A 383 -33.36 7.20 18.62
N GLU A 384 -34.16 7.53 17.62
CA GLU A 384 -34.66 6.55 16.63
C GLU A 384 -33.52 6.05 15.74
N TYR A 385 -32.54 6.93 15.41
CA TYR A 385 -31.34 6.56 14.69
C TYR A 385 -30.51 5.55 15.48
N GLU A 386 -30.20 5.84 16.74
CA GLU A 386 -29.41 4.96 17.62
C GLU A 386 -30.15 3.65 17.93
N ALA A 387 -31.46 3.70 18.14
CA ALA A 387 -32.27 2.49 18.36
C ALA A 387 -32.19 1.52 17.18
N ARG A 388 -32.22 2.02 15.93
CA ARG A 388 -32.06 1.17 14.73
C ARG A 388 -30.64 0.72 14.53
N LEU A 389 -29.67 1.60 14.70
CA LEU A 389 -28.24 1.33 14.54
C LEU A 389 -27.78 0.22 15.48
N LYS A 390 -28.18 0.26 16.75
CA LYS A 390 -27.87 -0.77 17.75
C LYS A 390 -28.16 -2.19 17.23
N TRP A 391 -29.31 -2.40 16.63
CA TRP A 391 -29.69 -3.72 16.12
C TRP A 391 -29.03 -4.07 14.78
N VAL A 392 -28.67 -3.09 13.97
CA VAL A 392 -27.84 -3.30 12.77
C VAL A 392 -26.43 -3.74 13.17
N HIS A 393 -25.86 -3.14 14.22
CA HIS A 393 -24.60 -3.63 14.81
C HIS A 393 -24.70 -5.09 15.28
N PHE A 394 -25.81 -5.46 15.89
CA PHE A 394 -26.03 -6.86 16.29
C PHE A 394 -26.02 -7.80 15.07
N VAL A 395 -26.73 -7.45 13.99
CA VAL A 395 -26.75 -8.25 12.75
C VAL A 395 -25.34 -8.34 12.14
N ALA A 396 -24.60 -7.23 12.09
CA ALA A 396 -23.24 -7.20 11.59
C ALA A 396 -22.32 -8.13 12.39
N LYS A 397 -22.34 -8.01 13.72
CA LYS A 397 -21.50 -8.81 14.63
C LYS A 397 -21.85 -10.30 14.58
N SER A 398 -23.14 -10.65 14.61
CA SER A 398 -23.60 -12.04 14.58
C SER A 398 -23.23 -12.77 13.29
N ASN A 399 -23.16 -12.05 12.16
CA ASN A 399 -22.80 -12.62 10.87
C ASN A 399 -21.33 -12.32 10.47
N LYS A 400 -20.52 -11.71 11.35
CA LYS A 400 -19.12 -11.31 11.11
C LYS A 400 -18.96 -10.44 9.84
N LEU A 401 -19.88 -9.48 9.64
CA LEU A 401 -19.90 -8.61 8.47
C LEU A 401 -19.32 -7.23 8.80
N PRO A 402 -18.59 -6.60 7.87
CA PRO A 402 -18.25 -5.19 7.95
C PRO A 402 -19.51 -4.33 7.96
N LEU A 403 -19.51 -3.25 8.75
CA LEU A 403 -20.56 -2.25 8.80
C LEU A 403 -19.94 -0.86 8.63
N ILE A 404 -20.45 -0.11 7.66
CA ILE A 404 -20.13 1.29 7.45
C ILE A 404 -21.31 2.11 7.92
N VAL A 405 -21.07 3.10 8.78
CA VAL A 405 -22.10 3.97 9.37
C VAL A 405 -21.78 5.41 9.00
N GLU A 406 -22.75 6.09 8.40
CA GLU A 406 -22.67 7.54 8.14
C GLU A 406 -23.18 8.32 9.36
N PRO A 407 -22.65 9.52 9.61
CA PRO A 407 -23.16 10.40 10.64
C PRO A 407 -24.63 10.72 10.46
N TYR A 408 -25.36 10.90 11.57
CA TYR A 408 -26.74 11.34 11.56
C TYR A 408 -26.83 12.79 11.06
N ASP A 409 -27.54 13.00 9.94
CA ASP A 409 -27.76 14.32 9.36
C ASP A 409 -29.19 14.45 8.82
N HIS A 410 -30.12 14.70 9.73
CA HIS A 410 -31.53 14.88 9.40
C HIS A 410 -31.83 16.24 8.80
N GLN A 411 -31.06 17.27 9.16
CA GLN A 411 -31.28 18.63 8.69
C GLN A 411 -31.07 18.77 7.18
N THR A 412 -30.08 18.09 6.64
CA THR A 412 -29.85 18.06 5.18
C THR A 412 -31.03 17.39 4.46
N TRP A 413 -31.59 16.33 5.01
CA TRP A 413 -32.76 15.67 4.44
C TRP A 413 -34.01 16.55 4.50
N LEU A 414 -34.28 17.26 5.60
CA LEU A 414 -35.41 18.17 5.73
C LEU A 414 -35.36 19.26 4.66
N LYS A 415 -34.19 19.82 4.37
CA LYS A 415 -34.03 20.80 3.29
C LYS A 415 -34.41 20.23 1.92
N GLN A 416 -34.10 18.95 1.65
CA GLN A 416 -34.40 18.32 0.36
C GLN A 416 -35.90 18.06 0.18
N VAL A 417 -36.64 17.84 1.27
CA VAL A 417 -38.10 17.52 1.23
C VAL A 417 -38.98 18.73 1.56
N ALA A 418 -38.41 19.91 1.72
CA ALA A 418 -39.14 21.14 2.01
C ALA A 418 -40.24 21.40 0.98
N GLY A 419 -41.44 21.76 1.45
CA GLY A 419 -42.66 21.92 0.61
C GLY A 419 -43.34 20.61 0.20
N ARG A 420 -42.92 19.48 0.76
CA ARG A 420 -43.50 18.14 0.52
C ARG A 420 -43.98 17.46 1.79
N GLU A 421 -44.14 18.22 2.88
CA GLU A 421 -44.53 17.71 4.21
C GLU A 421 -45.91 17.02 4.17
N GLY A 422 -46.83 17.56 3.37
CA GLY A 422 -48.20 17.04 3.21
C GLY A 422 -48.32 15.84 2.27
N ASP A 423 -47.25 15.42 1.58
CA ASP A 423 -47.31 14.30 0.65
C ASP A 423 -47.70 12.98 1.41
N LEU A 424 -48.56 12.18 0.79
CA LEU A 424 -48.86 10.84 1.28
C LEU A 424 -47.60 9.93 1.23
N GLU A 425 -47.63 8.85 2.04
CA GLU A 425 -46.59 7.81 1.92
C GLU A 425 -46.61 7.22 0.51
N ARG A 426 -45.41 6.96 -0.07
CA ARG A 426 -45.13 6.62 -1.47
C ARG A 426 -45.26 7.76 -2.48
N GLY A 427 -45.62 8.97 -2.04
CA GLY A 427 -45.65 10.17 -2.88
C GLY A 427 -44.26 10.75 -3.20
N ALA A 428 -44.24 11.98 -3.74
CA ALA A 428 -43.02 12.62 -4.22
C ALA A 428 -41.93 12.77 -3.15
N ARG A 429 -42.29 13.06 -1.89
CA ARG A 429 -41.37 13.09 -0.76
C ARG A 429 -40.61 11.75 -0.59
N CYS A 430 -41.32 10.60 -0.71
CA CYS A 430 -40.69 9.30 -0.59
C CYS A 430 -39.73 8.99 -1.75
N LEU A 431 -40.01 9.49 -2.96
CA LEU A 431 -39.07 9.36 -4.10
C LEU A 431 -37.77 10.10 -3.85
N ILE A 432 -37.82 11.32 -3.30
CA ILE A 432 -36.63 12.10 -2.89
C ILE A 432 -35.84 11.30 -1.83
N CYS A 433 -36.52 10.78 -0.82
CA CYS A 433 -35.91 9.99 0.26
C CYS A 433 -35.23 8.70 -0.27
N TYR A 434 -35.83 8.00 -1.22
CA TYR A 434 -35.21 6.82 -1.83
C TYR A 434 -33.98 7.23 -2.63
N ARG A 435 -34.08 8.30 -3.42
CA ARG A 435 -32.97 8.79 -4.25
C ARG A 435 -31.77 9.21 -3.42
N ASP A 436 -31.97 9.98 -2.35
CA ASP A 436 -30.89 10.40 -1.44
C ASP A 436 -30.10 9.20 -0.90
N ARG A 437 -30.80 8.22 -0.32
CA ARG A 437 -30.16 7.05 0.28
C ARG A 437 -29.46 6.15 -0.73
N LEU A 438 -30.08 5.96 -1.91
CA LEU A 438 -29.53 5.11 -2.95
C LEU A 438 -28.38 5.77 -3.71
N ASP A 439 -28.41 7.11 -3.88
CA ASP A 439 -27.32 7.88 -4.50
C ASP A 439 -26.05 7.77 -3.66
N LYS A 440 -26.13 7.99 -2.36
CA LYS A 440 -25.03 7.78 -1.41
C LYS A 440 -24.51 6.34 -1.44
N THR A 441 -25.42 5.37 -1.48
CA THR A 441 -25.04 3.95 -1.54
C THR A 441 -24.30 3.61 -2.84
N ALA A 442 -24.79 4.04 -3.99
CA ALA A 442 -24.17 3.78 -5.28
C ALA A 442 -22.82 4.50 -5.42
N GLN A 443 -22.74 5.75 -4.94
CA GLN A 443 -21.49 6.52 -4.90
C GLN A 443 -20.42 5.80 -4.06
N LEU A 444 -20.75 5.42 -2.83
CA LEU A 444 -19.84 4.70 -1.93
C LEU A 444 -19.41 3.36 -2.54
N ALA A 445 -20.37 2.61 -3.11
CA ALA A 445 -20.09 1.33 -3.74
C ALA A 445 -19.07 1.47 -4.89
N LYS A 446 -19.15 2.55 -5.68
CA LYS A 446 -18.18 2.84 -6.73
C LYS A 446 -16.82 3.22 -6.19
N VAL A 447 -16.77 4.08 -5.19
CA VAL A 447 -15.52 4.57 -4.58
C VAL A 447 -14.75 3.42 -3.90
N GLU A 448 -15.45 2.53 -3.19
CA GLU A 448 -14.88 1.40 -2.44
C GLU A 448 -14.70 0.12 -3.29
N ASP A 449 -14.85 0.20 -4.60
CA ASP A 449 -14.63 -0.91 -5.55
C ASP A 449 -15.49 -2.16 -5.23
N PHE A 450 -16.77 -1.94 -4.92
CA PHE A 450 -17.77 -3.01 -4.86
C PHE A 450 -18.18 -3.44 -6.28
N ASN A 451 -18.62 -4.70 -6.41
CA ASN A 451 -19.14 -5.20 -7.68
C ASN A 451 -20.61 -4.85 -7.83
N TYR A 452 -21.35 -4.85 -6.72
CA TYR A 452 -22.79 -4.61 -6.68
C TYR A 452 -23.16 -3.72 -5.50
N PHE A 453 -24.28 -3.02 -5.66
CA PHE A 453 -25.03 -2.45 -4.54
C PHE A 453 -26.48 -2.89 -4.57
N THR A 454 -27.14 -2.88 -3.41
CA THR A 454 -28.58 -3.13 -3.27
C THR A 454 -29.11 -2.49 -1.98
N THR A 455 -30.41 -2.69 -1.68
CA THR A 455 -31.03 -2.10 -0.51
C THR A 455 -32.03 -3.03 0.16
N SER A 456 -32.06 -3.01 1.50
CA SER A 456 -33.06 -3.70 2.31
C SER A 456 -34.47 -3.09 2.21
N LEU A 457 -34.62 -1.93 1.55
CA LEU A 457 -35.93 -1.33 1.27
C LEU A 457 -36.81 -2.23 0.38
N LEU A 458 -36.20 -3.06 -0.45
CA LEU A 458 -36.90 -4.00 -1.33
C LEU A 458 -37.59 -5.14 -0.62
N VAL A 459 -37.32 -5.34 0.70
CA VAL A 459 -37.97 -6.38 1.51
C VAL A 459 -39.39 -5.98 1.94
N SER A 460 -39.60 -4.67 2.17
CA SER A 460 -40.85 -4.19 2.78
C SER A 460 -41.96 -4.01 1.74
N PRO A 461 -43.15 -4.62 1.93
CA PRO A 461 -44.30 -4.42 1.03
C PRO A 461 -44.91 -3.01 1.16
N TYR A 462 -44.52 -2.25 2.19
CA TYR A 462 -45.00 -0.88 2.41
C TYR A 462 -44.24 0.17 1.63
N LYS A 463 -43.20 -0.24 0.86
CA LYS A 463 -42.42 0.67 0.02
C LYS A 463 -42.77 0.51 -1.45
N ASP A 464 -42.58 1.58 -2.21
CA ASP A 464 -42.72 1.51 -3.67
C ASP A 464 -41.46 0.87 -4.27
N THR A 465 -41.51 -0.46 -4.37
CA THR A 465 -40.37 -1.24 -4.90
C THR A 465 -40.12 -0.98 -6.37
N ALA A 466 -41.14 -0.62 -7.15
CA ALA A 466 -40.98 -0.27 -8.56
C ALA A 466 -40.17 1.03 -8.71
N ALA A 467 -40.51 2.07 -7.95
CA ALA A 467 -39.78 3.32 -7.91
C ALA A 467 -38.34 3.13 -7.41
N ILE A 468 -38.13 2.34 -6.34
CA ILE A 468 -36.78 2.01 -5.81
C ILE A 468 -35.94 1.34 -6.88
N ARG A 469 -36.45 0.35 -7.61
CA ARG A 469 -35.75 -0.35 -8.70
C ARG A 469 -35.40 0.60 -9.84
N LYS A 470 -36.35 1.47 -10.26
CA LYS A 470 -36.11 2.47 -11.30
C LYS A 470 -34.97 3.41 -10.90
N ILE A 471 -35.06 4.02 -9.71
CA ILE A 471 -34.01 4.93 -9.18
C ILE A 471 -32.66 4.20 -9.09
N SER A 472 -32.64 2.97 -8.57
CA SER A 472 -31.39 2.19 -8.46
C SER A 472 -30.76 1.91 -9.83
N LYS A 473 -31.53 1.62 -10.86
CA LYS A 473 -31.02 1.41 -12.24
C LYS A 473 -30.48 2.69 -12.85
N GLU A 474 -31.13 3.84 -12.63
CA GLU A 474 -30.63 5.15 -13.06
C GLU A 474 -29.26 5.46 -12.39
N LEU A 475 -29.16 5.21 -11.08
CA LEU A 475 -27.93 5.42 -10.31
C LEU A 475 -26.84 4.42 -10.68
N ALA A 476 -27.18 3.18 -10.98
CA ALA A 476 -26.26 2.17 -11.49
C ALA A 476 -25.60 2.62 -12.79
N ALA A 477 -26.36 3.20 -13.71
CA ALA A 477 -25.84 3.78 -14.95
C ALA A 477 -24.98 5.02 -14.68
N LYS A 478 -25.45 5.94 -13.81
CA LYS A 478 -24.73 7.17 -13.43
C LYS A 478 -23.32 6.88 -12.86
N TYR A 479 -23.21 5.93 -11.95
CA TYR A 479 -21.95 5.61 -11.25
C TYR A 479 -21.18 4.44 -11.88
N GLN A 480 -21.68 3.83 -12.96
CA GLN A 480 -21.08 2.66 -13.61
C GLN A 480 -20.81 1.52 -12.61
N ILE A 481 -21.81 1.18 -11.79
CA ILE A 481 -21.80 0.08 -10.84
C ILE A 481 -23.05 -0.77 -10.99
N ALA A 482 -22.94 -2.10 -10.85
CA ALA A 482 -24.08 -2.98 -11.00
C ALA A 482 -25.06 -2.88 -9.81
N PHE A 483 -26.35 -2.76 -10.11
CA PHE A 483 -27.42 -2.90 -9.11
C PHE A 483 -27.88 -4.36 -9.03
N LEU A 484 -27.86 -4.97 -7.86
CA LEU A 484 -28.42 -6.29 -7.64
C LEU A 484 -29.95 -6.16 -7.53
N ASP A 485 -30.61 -6.33 -8.67
CA ASP A 485 -32.08 -6.29 -8.77
C ASP A 485 -32.67 -7.66 -8.43
N ARG A 486 -32.81 -7.91 -7.12
CA ARG A 486 -33.37 -9.17 -6.61
C ARG A 486 -34.72 -8.94 -5.94
N ASP A 487 -35.66 -9.86 -6.14
CA ASP A 487 -36.92 -9.84 -5.42
C ASP A 487 -36.76 -10.48 -4.03
N PHE A 488 -36.62 -9.62 -3.02
CA PHE A 488 -36.52 -10.06 -1.61
C PHE A 488 -37.88 -10.32 -0.95
N GLN A 489 -39.00 -10.11 -1.65
CA GLN A 489 -40.34 -10.44 -1.18
C GLN A 489 -40.78 -11.86 -1.60
N ALA A 490 -40.10 -12.41 -2.63
CA ALA A 490 -40.35 -13.77 -3.07
C ALA A 490 -40.30 -14.77 -1.89
N ASP A 491 -41.00 -15.88 -2.02
CA ASP A 491 -41.07 -16.96 -1.03
C ASP A 491 -41.40 -16.49 0.40
N ASN A 492 -42.28 -15.50 0.52
CA ASN A 492 -42.69 -14.91 1.80
C ASN A 492 -41.52 -14.24 2.55
N GLY A 493 -40.56 -13.63 1.85
CA GLY A 493 -39.36 -13.03 2.41
C GLY A 493 -39.62 -11.99 3.50
N TYR A 494 -40.67 -11.16 3.36
CA TYR A 494 -41.08 -10.22 4.39
C TYR A 494 -41.53 -10.93 5.66
N GLN A 495 -42.41 -11.94 5.56
CA GLN A 495 -42.92 -12.70 6.72
C GLN A 495 -41.77 -13.41 7.44
N LYS A 496 -40.88 -14.04 6.70
CA LYS A 496 -39.66 -14.67 7.26
C LYS A 496 -38.77 -13.65 7.98
N SER A 497 -38.61 -12.45 7.43
CA SER A 497 -37.88 -11.35 8.09
C SER A 497 -38.55 -10.93 9.40
N GLN A 498 -39.88 -10.83 9.43
CA GLN A 498 -40.62 -10.46 10.64
C GLN A 498 -40.58 -11.56 11.71
N SER A 499 -40.68 -12.84 11.32
CA SER A 499 -40.56 -13.98 12.23
C SER A 499 -39.18 -14.03 12.88
N LEU A 500 -38.12 -13.88 12.09
CA LEU A 500 -36.74 -13.83 12.59
C LEU A 500 -36.53 -12.64 13.54
N ALA A 501 -37.08 -11.47 13.21
CA ALA A 501 -37.00 -10.28 14.06
C ALA A 501 -37.72 -10.47 15.40
N LYS A 502 -38.84 -11.20 15.42
CA LYS A 502 -39.58 -11.54 16.66
C LYS A 502 -38.77 -12.53 17.50
N GLU A 503 -38.23 -13.57 16.87
CA GLU A 503 -37.40 -14.59 17.53
C GLU A 503 -36.17 -13.98 18.22
N LEU A 504 -35.51 -13.04 17.54
CA LEU A 504 -34.31 -12.39 18.05
C LEU A 504 -34.55 -11.16 18.91
N GLY A 505 -35.82 -10.80 19.16
CA GLY A 505 -36.23 -9.68 20.02
C GLY A 505 -35.82 -8.30 19.46
N PHE A 506 -35.73 -8.14 18.13
CA PHE A 506 -35.33 -6.88 17.52
C PHE A 506 -36.31 -5.75 17.77
N TYR A 507 -35.80 -4.54 17.88
CA TYR A 507 -36.60 -3.33 17.82
C TYR A 507 -37.39 -3.28 16.51
N ARG A 508 -38.72 -3.21 16.63
CA ARG A 508 -39.67 -3.17 15.50
C ARG A 508 -40.28 -1.78 15.41
N GLN A 509 -39.83 -1.00 14.45
CA GLN A 509 -40.40 0.31 14.21
C GLN A 509 -41.85 0.24 13.76
N LYS A 510 -42.66 1.17 14.25
CA LYS A 510 -44.10 1.28 13.91
C LYS A 510 -44.36 2.22 12.73
N PHE A 511 -43.34 2.94 12.24
CA PHE A 511 -43.43 3.93 11.17
C PHE A 511 -42.17 3.92 10.27
N CYS A 512 -42.23 4.58 9.13
CA CYS A 512 -41.10 4.60 8.17
C CYS A 512 -39.83 5.20 8.74
N GLY A 513 -39.94 6.18 9.61
CA GLY A 513 -38.81 6.86 10.27
C GLY A 513 -38.86 8.38 10.16
N CYS A 514 -39.48 8.94 9.14
CA CYS A 514 -39.67 10.39 9.06
C CYS A 514 -40.88 10.82 9.90
N GLU A 515 -40.88 12.03 10.42
CA GLU A 515 -41.94 12.63 11.23
C GLU A 515 -43.30 12.64 10.53
N PHE A 516 -43.28 12.80 9.19
CA PHE A 516 -44.50 12.87 8.37
C PHE A 516 -45.22 11.51 8.21
N THR A 517 -44.63 10.42 8.68
CA THR A 517 -45.26 9.08 8.70
C THR A 517 -45.58 8.58 10.11
N LYS A 518 -45.36 9.43 11.13
CA LYS A 518 -45.67 9.15 12.52
C LYS A 518 -47.16 9.43 12.71
N LYS A 519 -48.00 8.37 12.82
CA LYS A 519 -49.42 8.47 13.20
C LYS A 519 -49.54 8.63 14.68
#